data_198945a236a28cec54b562edc379d64f
#
_entry.id   198945a236a28cec54b562edc379d64f
#
_cell.length_a   1.000
_cell.length_b   1.000
_cell.length_c   1.000
_cell.angle_alpha   90.00
_cell.angle_beta   90.00
_cell.angle_gamma   90.00
#
_symmetry.space_group_name_H-M   'P 1'
#
loop_
_entity.id
_entity.type
_entity.pdbx_description
1 polymer ?
#
loop_
_entity_poly.entity_id
_entity_poly.type
_entity_poly.pdbx_seq_one_letter_code
_entity_poly.pdbx_strand_id
1 'polypeptide(L)'
;MDKRQRVFLYWNSLSAMNALISVSDKTGVAEFAAALVALGFNLLSTGGTAKLLQEAGLPVTEVAEVTQFPEMLDGRVKTLHPKVHGGLLARRDVPAHMAALAEHGIGTIDMLVVNLYPFEATVAKPGCTLADAIENIDIGGPAMVRSAAKNWQDVALLTDAAQYAPVLAELQAGGGKLSDKTRFALAVAAFNRISNYDAAISDYLSAIDFDAAGASGTPARGLFAAQSNGRFIKLQDLRYGENPHQ
;
A
#
# COMPACT_ATOMS: atom_id res chain seq x y z
N MET A 1 -26.15 7.17 20.56
CA MET A 1 -25.46 6.08 19.85
C MET A 1 -23.98 6.19 20.21
N ASP A 2 -23.41 5.15 20.80
CA ASP A 2 -22.00 5.11 21.21
C ASP A 2 -21.08 5.22 19.97
N LYS A 3 -19.89 5.82 20.16
CA LYS A 3 -18.87 5.99 19.09
C LYS A 3 -18.56 4.63 18.41
N ARG A 4 -18.51 3.54 19.19
CA ARG A 4 -18.26 2.17 18.70
C ARG A 4 -19.39 1.67 17.79
N GLN A 5 -20.65 1.95 18.13
CA GLN A 5 -21.81 1.59 17.30
C GLN A 5 -21.82 2.38 15.98
N ARG A 6 -21.40 3.65 15.98
CA ARG A 6 -21.26 4.45 14.74
C ARG A 6 -20.20 3.86 13.83
N VAL A 7 -19.01 3.58 14.35
CA VAL A 7 -17.91 2.98 13.57
C VAL A 7 -18.34 1.66 12.96
N PHE A 8 -19.01 0.80 13.75
CA PHE A 8 -19.52 -0.49 13.29
C PHE A 8 -20.56 -0.34 12.16
N LEU A 9 -21.48 0.60 12.28
CA LEU A 9 -22.50 0.86 11.25
C LEU A 9 -21.91 1.49 9.99
N TYR A 10 -20.94 2.40 10.13
CA TYR A 10 -20.24 3.01 9.00
C TYR A 10 -19.43 1.99 8.22
N TRP A 11 -18.66 1.18 8.94
CA TRP A 11 -17.79 0.16 8.38
C TRP A 11 -18.56 -0.98 7.67
N ASN A 12 -19.72 -1.37 8.22
CA ASN A 12 -20.53 -2.49 7.73
C ASN A 12 -21.72 -2.06 6.86
N SER A 13 -21.82 -0.79 6.47
CA SER A 13 -22.87 -0.36 5.55
C SER A 13 -22.62 -0.99 4.17
N LEU A 14 -23.52 -1.88 3.75
CA LEU A 14 -23.46 -2.58 2.46
C LEU A 14 -23.52 -1.64 1.24
N SER A 15 -23.85 -0.36 1.44
CA SER A 15 -23.97 0.64 0.39
C SER A 15 -22.83 1.65 0.33
N ALA A 16 -21.95 1.67 1.33
CA ALA A 16 -20.86 2.63 1.41
C ALA A 16 -19.56 2.02 0.91
N MET A 17 -18.84 2.73 0.03
CA MET A 17 -17.50 2.37 -0.41
C MET A 17 -16.49 2.79 0.66
N ASN A 18 -15.51 1.94 0.95
CA ASN A 18 -14.47 2.22 1.94
C ASN A 18 -13.10 2.35 1.28
N ALA A 19 -12.41 3.45 1.55
CA ALA A 19 -11.03 3.68 1.12
C ALA A 19 -10.08 3.64 2.32
N LEU A 20 -9.12 2.72 2.31
CA LEU A 20 -8.03 2.67 3.28
C LEU A 20 -6.85 3.45 2.72
N ILE A 21 -6.45 4.52 3.42
CA ILE A 21 -5.36 5.41 3.02
C ILE A 21 -4.25 5.34 4.07
N SER A 22 -3.09 4.84 3.68
CA SER A 22 -1.91 4.73 4.55
C SER A 22 -0.65 5.01 3.72
N VAL A 23 -0.22 6.26 3.70
CA VAL A 23 0.88 6.72 2.85
C VAL A 23 2.04 7.27 3.68
N SER A 24 3.27 7.02 3.24
CA SER A 24 4.50 7.63 3.76
C SER A 24 4.68 9.02 3.17
N ASP A 25 4.72 9.12 1.84
CA ASP A 25 4.66 10.38 1.11
C ASP A 25 3.22 10.92 1.09
N LYS A 26 3.04 12.14 1.61
CA LYS A 26 1.73 12.80 1.77
C LYS A 26 1.32 13.66 0.57
N THR A 27 2.13 13.69 -0.49
CA THR A 27 1.88 14.55 -1.66
C THR A 27 0.50 14.31 -2.26
N GLY A 28 -0.34 15.34 -2.30
CA GLY A 28 -1.66 15.33 -2.92
C GLY A 28 -2.70 14.43 -2.25
N VAL A 29 -2.38 13.81 -1.10
CA VAL A 29 -3.30 12.82 -0.49
C VAL A 29 -4.53 13.47 0.14
N ALA A 30 -4.42 14.70 0.68
CA ALA A 30 -5.54 15.38 1.31
C ALA A 30 -6.62 15.78 0.27
N GLU A 31 -6.19 16.32 -0.85
CA GLU A 31 -7.06 16.71 -1.98
C GLU A 31 -7.72 15.47 -2.60
N PHE A 32 -6.95 14.40 -2.77
CA PHE A 32 -7.47 13.13 -3.28
C PHE A 32 -8.51 12.54 -2.32
N ALA A 33 -8.22 12.51 -1.02
CA ALA A 33 -9.14 12.01 0.00
C ALA A 33 -10.43 12.85 0.08
N ALA A 34 -10.33 14.19 -0.02
CA ALA A 34 -11.49 15.07 -0.08
C ALA A 34 -12.40 14.76 -1.28
N ALA A 35 -11.81 14.50 -2.44
CA ALA A 35 -12.55 14.11 -3.63
C ALA A 35 -13.23 12.73 -3.47
N LEU A 36 -12.57 11.76 -2.80
CA LEU A 36 -13.19 10.48 -2.47
C LEU A 36 -14.39 10.63 -1.54
N VAL A 37 -14.28 11.49 -0.51
CA VAL A 37 -15.42 11.80 0.38
C VAL A 37 -16.59 12.39 -0.41
N ALA A 38 -16.32 13.32 -1.33
CA ALA A 38 -17.34 13.91 -2.20
C ALA A 38 -18.00 12.86 -3.13
N LEU A 39 -17.31 11.77 -3.46
CA LEU A 39 -17.84 10.61 -4.21
C LEU A 39 -18.51 9.56 -3.31
N GLY A 40 -18.64 9.82 -2.00
CA GLY A 40 -19.33 8.94 -1.05
C GLY A 40 -18.47 7.84 -0.42
N PHE A 41 -17.14 7.94 -0.51
CA PHE A 41 -16.26 7.02 0.20
C PHE A 41 -16.15 7.36 1.68
N ASN A 42 -16.17 6.34 2.53
CA ASN A 42 -15.70 6.42 3.90
C ASN A 42 -14.18 6.29 3.93
N LEU A 43 -13.51 7.10 4.74
CA LEU A 43 -12.07 7.07 4.87
C LEU A 43 -11.65 6.28 6.11
N LEU A 44 -10.75 5.32 5.89
CA LEU A 44 -10.01 4.59 6.91
C LEU A 44 -8.55 4.98 6.82
N SER A 45 -7.88 5.20 7.94
CA SER A 45 -6.47 5.57 7.91
C SER A 45 -5.74 5.20 9.19
N THR A 46 -4.41 5.35 9.19
CA THR A 46 -3.55 5.06 10.34
C THR A 46 -2.57 6.19 10.62
N GLY A 47 -2.16 6.34 11.87
CA GLY A 47 -1.03 7.15 12.30
C GLY A 47 -1.01 8.57 11.71
N GLY A 48 0.15 8.97 11.19
CA GLY A 48 0.34 10.33 10.63
C GLY A 48 -0.51 10.65 9.41
N THR A 49 -0.99 9.65 8.64
CA THR A 49 -1.94 9.90 7.54
C THR A 49 -3.32 10.24 8.10
N ALA A 50 -3.81 9.51 9.09
CA ALA A 50 -5.08 9.80 9.74
C ALA A 50 -5.10 11.21 10.32
N LYS A 51 -4.03 11.59 11.05
CA LYS A 51 -3.88 12.91 11.62
C LYS A 51 -3.93 14.02 10.55
N LEU A 52 -3.18 13.88 9.46
CA LEU A 52 -3.18 14.85 8.36
C LEU A 52 -4.57 15.03 7.76
N LEU A 53 -5.29 13.93 7.50
CA LEU A 53 -6.63 14.00 6.91
C LEU A 53 -7.65 14.61 7.88
N GLN A 54 -7.53 14.32 9.19
CA GLN A 54 -8.36 14.96 10.24
C GLN A 54 -8.08 16.45 10.36
N GLU A 55 -6.81 16.88 10.31
CA GLU A 55 -6.41 18.29 10.29
C GLU A 55 -6.93 19.03 9.04
N ALA A 56 -7.09 18.32 7.92
CA ALA A 56 -7.77 18.82 6.72
C ALA A 56 -9.31 18.85 6.84
N GLY A 57 -9.88 18.52 8.00
CA GLY A 57 -11.32 18.54 8.26
C GLY A 57 -12.10 17.37 7.66
N LEU A 58 -11.42 16.30 7.24
CA LEU A 58 -12.07 15.13 6.63
C LEU A 58 -12.55 14.13 7.69
N PRO A 59 -13.71 13.47 7.48
CA PRO A 59 -14.20 12.42 8.36
C PRO A 59 -13.37 11.15 8.16
N VAL A 60 -12.50 10.84 9.12
CA VAL A 60 -11.60 9.68 9.07
C VAL A 60 -11.88 8.77 10.25
N THR A 61 -12.02 7.48 9.99
CA THR A 61 -12.03 6.42 10.99
C THR A 61 -10.64 5.81 11.10
N GLU A 62 -10.10 5.71 12.30
CA GLU A 62 -8.81 5.07 12.49
C GLU A 62 -8.92 3.54 12.40
N VAL A 63 -7.94 2.89 11.79
CA VAL A 63 -7.89 1.43 11.66
C VAL A 63 -7.94 0.76 13.04
N ALA A 64 -7.33 1.34 14.06
CA ALA A 64 -7.41 0.84 15.44
C ALA A 64 -8.87 0.81 15.98
N GLU A 65 -9.72 1.73 15.57
CA GLU A 65 -11.15 1.73 15.95
C GLU A 65 -11.92 0.59 15.25
N VAL A 66 -11.56 0.26 14.02
CA VAL A 66 -12.17 -0.83 13.23
C VAL A 66 -11.69 -2.20 13.72
N THR A 67 -10.39 -2.35 13.91
CA THR A 67 -9.78 -3.60 14.35
C THR A 67 -10.06 -3.87 15.81
N GLN A 68 -10.31 -2.81 16.61
CA GLN A 68 -10.37 -2.84 18.07
C GLN A 68 -9.06 -3.36 18.69
N PHE A 69 -7.96 -3.14 17.96
CA PHE A 69 -6.63 -3.53 18.36
C PHE A 69 -5.70 -2.31 18.27
N PRO A 70 -4.96 -1.99 19.33
CA PRO A 70 -4.10 -0.82 19.33
C PRO A 70 -2.90 -1.01 18.40
N GLU A 71 -2.36 0.09 17.89
CA GLU A 71 -1.02 0.11 17.31
C GLU A 71 0.00 -0.26 18.40
N MET A 72 0.95 -1.16 18.05
CA MET A 72 1.93 -1.66 19.03
C MET A 72 3.31 -1.83 18.38
N LEU A 73 4.32 -2.05 19.21
CA LEU A 73 5.72 -2.21 18.79
C LEU A 73 6.20 -1.00 17.99
N ASP A 74 5.97 0.21 18.53
CA ASP A 74 6.34 1.49 17.91
C ASP A 74 5.84 1.65 16.46
N GLY A 75 4.63 1.11 16.19
CA GLY A 75 3.99 1.20 14.89
C GLY A 75 4.33 0.09 13.90
N ARG A 76 5.15 -0.89 14.29
CA ARG A 76 5.45 -2.05 13.43
C ARG A 76 4.22 -2.93 13.18
N VAL A 77 3.26 -2.92 14.10
CA VAL A 77 1.99 -3.65 13.96
C VAL A 77 0.82 -2.69 14.08
N LYS A 78 0.15 -2.41 12.98
CA LYS A 78 -1.06 -1.56 12.91
C LYS A 78 -2.08 -2.05 11.88
N THR A 79 -1.63 -2.52 10.72
CA THR A 79 -2.50 -3.00 9.63
C THR A 79 -2.44 -4.50 9.40
N LEU A 80 -1.51 -5.21 10.06
CA LEU A 80 -1.41 -6.67 9.99
C LEU A 80 -2.49 -7.31 10.87
N HIS A 81 -3.73 -7.21 10.42
CA HIS A 81 -4.89 -7.68 11.19
C HIS A 81 -5.92 -8.35 10.26
N PRO A 82 -6.56 -9.47 10.68
CA PRO A 82 -7.56 -10.18 9.88
C PRO A 82 -8.68 -9.29 9.35
N LYS A 83 -9.13 -8.29 10.10
CA LYS A 83 -10.18 -7.37 9.64
C LYS A 83 -9.72 -6.52 8.45
N VAL A 84 -8.47 -6.09 8.42
CA VAL A 84 -7.92 -5.33 7.28
C VAL A 84 -7.76 -6.25 6.07
N HIS A 85 -7.06 -7.37 6.25
CA HIS A 85 -6.79 -8.29 5.15
C HIS A 85 -8.03 -9.04 4.67
N GLY A 86 -8.98 -9.33 5.56
CA GLY A 86 -10.30 -9.87 5.18
C GLY A 86 -11.07 -8.91 4.28
N GLY A 87 -11.12 -7.62 4.65
CA GLY A 87 -11.77 -6.58 3.83
C GLY A 87 -11.14 -6.40 2.44
N LEU A 88 -9.81 -6.62 2.32
CA LEU A 88 -9.08 -6.54 1.05
C LEU A 88 -9.18 -7.82 0.21
N LEU A 89 -9.20 -9.02 0.84
CA LEU A 89 -9.07 -10.30 0.14
C LEU A 89 -10.39 -10.99 -0.19
N ALA A 90 -11.49 -10.59 0.48
CA ALA A 90 -12.77 -11.24 0.26
C ALA A 90 -13.28 -10.96 -1.15
N ARG A 91 -13.49 -12.02 -1.90
CA ARG A 91 -14.13 -11.98 -3.22
C ARG A 91 -15.62 -11.78 -3.05
N ARG A 92 -16.16 -10.73 -3.68
CA ARG A 92 -17.57 -10.33 -3.52
C ARG A 92 -18.53 -11.20 -4.30
N ASP A 93 -18.04 -11.87 -5.33
CA ASP A 93 -18.77 -12.85 -6.13
C ASP A 93 -18.90 -14.23 -5.45
N VAL A 94 -18.23 -14.44 -4.28
CA VAL A 94 -18.25 -15.69 -3.52
C VAL A 94 -19.11 -15.51 -2.26
N PRO A 95 -20.35 -16.06 -2.21
CA PRO A 95 -21.25 -15.89 -1.07
C PRO A 95 -20.67 -16.33 0.27
N ALA A 96 -19.87 -17.38 0.29
CA ALA A 96 -19.20 -17.86 1.50
C ALA A 96 -18.19 -16.85 2.07
N HIS A 97 -17.48 -16.09 1.22
CA HIS A 97 -16.60 -15.03 1.68
C HIS A 97 -17.37 -13.89 2.33
N MET A 98 -18.48 -13.49 1.69
CA MET A 98 -19.33 -12.41 2.24
C MET A 98 -20.00 -12.81 3.55
N ALA A 99 -20.43 -14.07 3.67
CA ALA A 99 -20.97 -14.62 4.92
C ALA A 99 -19.92 -14.61 6.05
N ALA A 100 -18.69 -15.02 5.76
CA ALA A 100 -17.59 -14.97 6.73
C ALA A 100 -17.25 -13.54 7.17
N LEU A 101 -17.22 -12.56 6.25
CA LEU A 101 -17.06 -11.16 6.63
C LEU A 101 -18.16 -10.69 7.57
N ALA A 102 -19.43 -11.00 7.26
CA ALA A 102 -20.57 -10.62 8.08
C ALA A 102 -20.52 -11.26 9.47
N GLU A 103 -20.19 -12.54 9.56
CA GLU A 103 -20.02 -13.28 10.83
C GLU A 103 -18.99 -12.64 11.75
N HIS A 104 -17.88 -12.15 11.18
CA HIS A 104 -16.79 -11.53 11.94
C HIS A 104 -16.87 -10.01 12.03
N GLY A 105 -17.95 -9.39 11.54
CA GLY A 105 -18.12 -7.92 11.54
C GLY A 105 -17.03 -7.20 10.76
N ILE A 106 -16.68 -7.72 9.58
CA ILE A 106 -15.64 -7.17 8.69
C ILE A 106 -16.31 -6.50 7.49
N GLY A 107 -16.07 -5.21 7.30
CA GLY A 107 -16.50 -4.50 6.09
C GLY A 107 -15.53 -4.73 4.93
N THR A 108 -16.01 -4.52 3.71
CA THR A 108 -15.15 -4.54 2.51
C THR A 108 -14.32 -3.28 2.42
N ILE A 109 -13.12 -3.39 1.83
CA ILE A 109 -12.30 -2.25 1.42
C ILE A 109 -12.33 -2.19 -0.10
N ASP A 110 -12.82 -1.08 -0.65
CA ASP A 110 -13.02 -0.90 -2.09
C ASP A 110 -11.83 -0.25 -2.77
N MET A 111 -11.07 0.52 -1.99
CA MET A 111 -9.88 1.19 -2.46
C MET A 111 -8.79 1.13 -1.40
N LEU A 112 -7.56 0.85 -1.84
CA LEU A 112 -6.35 0.95 -1.03
C LEU A 112 -5.43 2.00 -1.65
N VAL A 113 -5.05 3.00 -0.85
CA VAL A 113 -4.05 4.01 -1.21
C VAL A 113 -2.88 3.87 -0.27
N VAL A 114 -1.77 3.35 -0.77
CA VAL A 114 -0.61 3.05 0.05
C VAL A 114 0.67 3.26 -0.74
N ASN A 115 1.58 4.08 -0.25
CA ASN A 115 2.95 4.09 -0.70
C ASN A 115 3.86 3.58 0.42
N LEU A 116 4.95 2.95 0.03
CA LEU A 116 5.84 2.26 0.95
C LEU A 116 6.78 3.23 1.66
N TYR A 117 7.38 2.80 2.75
CA TYR A 117 8.50 3.53 3.35
C TYR A 117 9.62 3.71 2.33
N PRO A 118 10.30 4.86 2.35
CA PRO A 118 11.28 5.21 1.31
C PRO A 118 12.63 4.53 1.56
N PHE A 119 12.66 3.18 1.54
CA PHE A 119 13.88 2.39 1.79
C PHE A 119 15.03 2.83 0.89
N GLU A 120 14.78 2.94 -0.42
CA GLU A 120 15.81 3.30 -1.41
C GLU A 120 16.40 4.70 -1.11
N ALA A 121 15.54 5.66 -0.74
CA ALA A 121 15.99 7.01 -0.37
C ALA A 121 16.71 7.03 0.98
N THR A 122 16.34 6.14 1.92
CA THR A 122 16.98 6.03 3.22
C THR A 122 18.40 5.49 3.09
N VAL A 123 18.59 4.39 2.36
CA VAL A 123 19.91 3.77 2.19
C VAL A 123 20.86 4.59 1.27
N ALA A 124 20.32 5.53 0.50
CA ALA A 124 21.10 6.46 -0.30
C ALA A 124 21.67 7.64 0.51
N LYS A 125 21.19 7.87 1.75
CA LYS A 125 21.69 8.97 2.59
C LYS A 125 23.10 8.67 3.07
N PRO A 126 24.02 9.68 3.03
CA PRO A 126 25.33 9.55 3.66
C PRO A 126 25.19 9.20 5.14
N GLY A 127 25.94 8.20 5.60
CA GLY A 127 25.94 7.79 7.01
C GLY A 127 24.75 6.92 7.43
N CYS A 128 23.92 6.46 6.51
CA CYS A 128 22.86 5.47 6.81
C CYS A 128 23.49 4.21 7.42
N THR A 129 23.07 3.85 8.62
CA THR A 129 23.51 2.64 9.29
C THR A 129 22.69 1.43 8.85
N LEU A 130 23.18 0.21 9.14
CA LEU A 130 22.40 -1.01 8.90
C LEU A 130 21.11 -1.00 9.74
N ALA A 131 21.16 -0.49 10.96
CA ALA A 131 19.97 -0.37 11.81
C ALA A 131 18.92 0.57 11.21
N ASP A 132 19.34 1.73 10.68
CA ASP A 132 18.45 2.66 9.98
C ASP A 132 17.80 2.00 8.75
N ALA A 133 18.61 1.26 7.97
CA ALA A 133 18.11 0.55 6.81
C ALA A 133 17.05 -0.50 7.20
N ILE A 134 17.33 -1.32 8.19
CA ILE A 134 16.41 -2.36 8.69
C ILE A 134 15.10 -1.75 9.22
N GLU A 135 15.18 -0.65 9.99
CA GLU A 135 13.98 0.01 10.55
C GLU A 135 13.08 0.62 9.47
N ASN A 136 13.65 0.96 8.31
CA ASN A 136 12.89 1.49 7.18
C ASN A 136 12.36 0.41 6.21
N ILE A 137 12.41 -0.86 6.57
CA ILE A 137 11.75 -1.93 5.83
C ILE A 137 10.26 -1.94 6.21
N ASP A 138 9.41 -1.64 5.24
CA ASP A 138 7.95 -1.69 5.40
C ASP A 138 7.43 -3.13 5.30
N ILE A 139 6.69 -3.57 6.32
CA ILE A 139 6.05 -4.89 6.34
C ILE A 139 4.56 -4.78 6.02
N GLY A 140 3.87 -3.84 6.67
CA GLY A 140 2.42 -3.70 6.56
C GLY A 140 1.95 -3.21 5.19
N GLY A 141 2.67 -2.25 4.61
CA GLY A 141 2.38 -1.73 3.28
C GLY A 141 2.45 -2.81 2.20
N PRO A 142 3.58 -3.52 2.03
CA PRO A 142 3.68 -4.62 1.09
C PRO A 142 2.64 -5.72 1.27
N ALA A 143 2.30 -6.08 2.53
CA ALA A 143 1.27 -7.07 2.82
C ALA A 143 -0.11 -6.63 2.31
N MET A 144 -0.50 -5.37 2.58
CA MET A 144 -1.76 -4.81 2.08
C MET A 144 -1.78 -4.70 0.56
N VAL A 145 -0.68 -4.22 -0.05
CA VAL A 145 -0.54 -4.12 -1.51
C VAL A 145 -0.78 -5.47 -2.17
N ARG A 146 -0.11 -6.52 -1.70
CA ARG A 146 -0.26 -7.88 -2.25
C ARG A 146 -1.69 -8.40 -2.08
N SER A 147 -2.34 -8.13 -0.95
CA SER A 147 -3.73 -8.53 -0.69
C SER A 147 -4.70 -7.84 -1.66
N ALA A 148 -4.60 -6.54 -1.81
CA ALA A 148 -5.46 -5.76 -2.71
C ALA A 148 -5.20 -6.12 -4.18
N ALA A 149 -3.93 -6.21 -4.61
CA ALA A 149 -3.58 -6.57 -5.99
C ALA A 149 -4.07 -7.97 -6.39
N LYS A 150 -4.03 -8.94 -5.46
CA LYS A 150 -4.59 -10.27 -5.69
C LYS A 150 -6.11 -10.22 -5.91
N ASN A 151 -6.80 -9.30 -5.27
CA ASN A 151 -8.26 -9.10 -5.37
C ASN A 151 -8.62 -7.88 -6.25
N TRP A 152 -7.87 -7.63 -7.31
CA TRP A 152 -7.99 -6.45 -8.19
C TRP A 152 -9.39 -6.24 -8.76
N GLN A 153 -10.17 -7.29 -8.93
CA GLN A 153 -11.54 -7.19 -9.42
C GLN A 153 -12.46 -6.42 -8.46
N ASP A 154 -12.20 -6.52 -7.17
CA ASP A 154 -13.01 -5.91 -6.12
C ASP A 154 -12.35 -4.67 -5.48
N VAL A 155 -11.02 -4.56 -5.54
CA VAL A 155 -10.26 -3.51 -4.87
C VAL A 155 -9.45 -2.68 -5.87
N ALA A 156 -9.65 -1.37 -5.87
CA ALA A 156 -8.78 -0.43 -6.58
C ALA A 156 -7.54 -0.15 -5.72
N LEU A 157 -6.34 -0.24 -6.31
CA LEU A 157 -5.08 -0.11 -5.57
C LEU A 157 -4.19 0.97 -6.18
N LEU A 158 -3.87 2.00 -5.38
CA LEU A 158 -2.96 3.08 -5.76
C LEU A 158 -1.70 3.02 -4.90
N THR A 159 -0.54 3.01 -5.54
CA THR A 159 0.77 2.94 -4.87
C THR A 159 1.65 4.17 -5.13
N ASP A 160 1.16 5.12 -5.93
CA ASP A 160 1.89 6.31 -6.33
C ASP A 160 0.94 7.51 -6.47
N ALA A 161 1.36 8.70 -6.03
CA ALA A 161 0.58 9.93 -6.13
C ALA A 161 0.24 10.31 -7.59
N ALA A 162 1.08 9.93 -8.56
CA ALA A 162 0.81 10.15 -9.98
C ALA A 162 -0.45 9.43 -10.47
N GLN A 163 -0.92 8.42 -9.74
CA GLN A 163 -2.16 7.70 -10.06
C GLN A 163 -3.43 8.42 -9.59
N TYR A 164 -3.34 9.43 -8.71
CA TYR A 164 -4.50 10.10 -8.13
C TYR A 164 -5.36 10.79 -9.17
N ALA A 165 -4.77 11.65 -9.98
CA ALA A 165 -5.51 12.44 -10.97
C ALA A 165 -6.24 11.57 -12.01
N PRO A 166 -5.60 10.61 -12.71
CA PRO A 166 -6.30 9.79 -13.69
C PRO A 166 -7.36 8.89 -13.07
N VAL A 167 -7.12 8.33 -11.86
CA VAL A 167 -8.13 7.52 -11.17
C VAL A 167 -9.32 8.36 -10.75
N LEU A 168 -9.10 9.57 -10.22
CA LEU A 168 -10.18 10.47 -9.84
C LEU A 168 -11.02 10.88 -11.04
N ALA A 169 -10.41 11.20 -12.18
CA ALA A 169 -11.12 11.54 -13.41
C ALA A 169 -12.03 10.39 -13.88
N GLU A 170 -11.54 9.15 -13.84
CA GLU A 170 -12.34 7.99 -14.20
C GLU A 170 -13.48 7.72 -13.19
N LEU A 171 -13.24 7.84 -11.89
CA LEU A 171 -14.27 7.71 -10.85
C LEU A 171 -15.39 8.74 -11.05
N GLN A 172 -15.04 9.99 -11.33
CA GLN A 172 -16.01 11.07 -11.58
C GLN A 172 -16.85 10.79 -12.83
N ALA A 173 -16.22 10.36 -13.93
CA ALA A 173 -16.90 10.02 -15.17
C ALA A 173 -17.74 8.72 -15.04
N GLY A 174 -17.29 7.77 -14.23
CA GLY A 174 -17.89 6.44 -14.05
C GLY A 174 -18.89 6.33 -12.89
N GLY A 175 -19.32 7.45 -12.30
CA GLY A 175 -20.25 7.43 -11.16
C GLY A 175 -19.69 6.69 -9.93
N GLY A 176 -18.41 6.89 -9.63
CA GLY A 176 -17.71 6.28 -8.51
C GLY A 176 -17.09 4.90 -8.83
N LYS A 177 -17.09 4.47 -10.08
CA LYS A 177 -16.57 3.15 -10.50
C LYS A 177 -15.37 3.28 -11.44
N LEU A 178 -14.44 2.35 -11.32
CA LEU A 178 -13.33 2.15 -12.25
C LEU A 178 -13.60 0.95 -13.15
N SER A 179 -13.08 1.01 -14.37
CA SER A 179 -13.08 -0.12 -15.29
C SER A 179 -12.15 -1.24 -14.82
N ASP A 180 -12.43 -2.47 -15.23
CA ASP A 180 -11.56 -3.62 -14.99
C ASP A 180 -10.17 -3.41 -15.59
N LYS A 181 -10.09 -2.75 -16.73
CA LYS A 181 -8.82 -2.39 -17.38
C LYS A 181 -7.95 -1.54 -16.46
N THR A 182 -8.52 -0.51 -15.85
CA THR A 182 -7.79 0.37 -14.92
C THR A 182 -7.41 -0.37 -13.66
N ARG A 183 -8.33 -1.12 -13.05
CA ARG A 183 -8.05 -1.92 -11.84
C ARG A 183 -6.92 -2.91 -12.07
N PHE A 184 -6.94 -3.63 -13.19
CA PHE A 184 -5.89 -4.58 -13.54
C PHE A 184 -4.54 -3.89 -13.79
N ALA A 185 -4.53 -2.75 -14.49
CA ALA A 185 -3.31 -1.96 -14.70
C ALA A 185 -2.70 -1.48 -13.37
N LEU A 186 -3.53 -1.02 -12.43
CA LEU A 186 -3.11 -0.64 -11.09
C LEU A 186 -2.52 -1.83 -10.31
N ALA A 187 -3.13 -3.01 -10.41
CA ALA A 187 -2.60 -4.23 -9.76
C ALA A 187 -1.23 -4.63 -10.33
N VAL A 188 -1.04 -4.55 -11.65
CA VAL A 188 0.25 -4.79 -12.29
C VAL A 188 1.29 -3.78 -11.82
N ALA A 189 0.95 -2.49 -11.77
CA ALA A 189 1.83 -1.44 -11.27
C ALA A 189 2.24 -1.70 -9.81
N ALA A 190 1.30 -2.14 -8.99
CA ALA A 190 1.52 -2.45 -7.58
C ALA A 190 2.47 -3.64 -7.38
N PHE A 191 2.27 -4.76 -8.10
CA PHE A 191 3.20 -5.88 -8.05
C PHE A 191 4.61 -5.49 -8.55
N ASN A 192 4.67 -4.64 -9.57
CA ASN A 192 5.95 -4.08 -10.03
C ASN A 192 6.64 -3.23 -8.94
N ARG A 193 5.88 -2.41 -8.19
CA ARG A 193 6.43 -1.61 -7.08
C ARG A 193 6.98 -2.51 -5.97
N ILE A 194 6.23 -3.56 -5.59
CA ILE A 194 6.69 -4.52 -4.57
C ILE A 194 7.94 -5.26 -5.02
N SER A 195 7.96 -5.76 -6.25
CA SER A 195 9.13 -6.47 -6.80
C SER A 195 10.40 -5.59 -6.77
N ASN A 196 10.28 -4.31 -7.16
CA ASN A 196 11.41 -3.38 -7.11
C ASN A 196 11.84 -3.09 -5.67
N TYR A 197 10.87 -2.96 -4.75
CA TYR A 197 11.12 -2.70 -3.34
C TYR A 197 11.89 -3.86 -2.69
N ASP A 198 11.41 -5.09 -2.86
CA ASP A 198 12.05 -6.29 -2.32
C ASP A 198 13.44 -6.50 -2.95
N ALA A 199 13.59 -6.21 -4.25
CA ALA A 199 14.87 -6.26 -4.93
C ALA A 199 15.88 -5.26 -4.35
N ALA A 200 15.46 -4.02 -4.09
CA ALA A 200 16.33 -3.00 -3.49
C ALA A 200 16.80 -3.40 -2.07
N ILE A 201 15.89 -3.97 -1.27
CA ILE A 201 16.22 -4.49 0.06
C ILE A 201 17.23 -5.63 -0.06
N SER A 202 16.96 -6.59 -0.92
CA SER A 202 17.81 -7.78 -1.13
C SER A 202 19.19 -7.40 -1.63
N ASP A 203 19.30 -6.48 -2.60
CA ASP A 203 20.58 -5.99 -3.13
C ASP A 203 21.38 -5.25 -2.04
N TYR A 204 20.73 -4.41 -1.24
CA TYR A 204 21.39 -3.72 -0.15
C TYR A 204 21.92 -4.69 0.92
N LEU A 205 21.08 -5.61 1.39
CA LEU A 205 21.43 -6.54 2.47
C LEU A 205 22.52 -7.54 2.02
N SER A 206 22.51 -7.96 0.76
CA SER A 206 23.52 -8.88 0.23
C SER A 206 24.93 -8.26 0.08
N ALA A 207 25.04 -6.94 0.24
CA ALA A 207 26.33 -6.23 0.30
C ALA A 207 26.91 -6.11 1.71
N ILE A 208 26.17 -6.55 2.74
CA ILE A 208 26.62 -6.47 4.15
C ILE A 208 27.56 -7.64 4.46
N ASP A 209 28.76 -7.31 4.95
CA ASP A 209 29.78 -8.27 5.37
C ASP A 209 29.93 -8.19 6.89
N PHE A 210 29.58 -9.28 7.57
CA PHE A 210 29.68 -9.41 9.01
C PHE A 210 31.09 -9.78 9.49
N ASP A 211 31.95 -10.29 8.58
CA ASP A 211 33.32 -10.65 8.88
C ASP A 211 34.26 -9.44 8.72
N ALA A 212 33.85 -8.45 7.92
CA ALA A 212 34.55 -7.19 7.77
C ALA A 212 34.07 -6.18 8.83
N ALA A 213 34.86 -5.95 9.88
CA ALA A 213 34.59 -4.92 10.86
C ALA A 213 34.77 -3.53 10.25
N GLY A 214 33.70 -2.72 10.20
CA GLY A 214 33.79 -1.30 9.95
C GLY A 214 34.53 -0.58 11.11
N ALA A 215 34.89 0.71 10.91
CA ALA A 215 35.62 1.51 11.90
C ALA A 215 34.95 1.61 13.30
N SER A 216 33.66 1.30 13.40
CA SER A 216 32.83 1.33 14.63
C SER A 216 32.52 -0.06 15.19
N GLY A 217 33.10 -1.15 14.67
CA GLY A 217 32.73 -2.53 15.06
C GLY A 217 31.37 -2.99 14.55
N THR A 218 30.74 -2.23 13.66
CA THR A 218 29.52 -2.62 12.94
C THR A 218 29.87 -3.34 11.64
N PRO A 219 29.00 -4.21 11.10
CA PRO A 219 29.20 -4.84 9.79
C PRO A 219 29.48 -3.82 8.70
N ALA A 220 30.47 -4.09 7.84
CA ALA A 220 30.82 -3.21 6.73
C ALA A 220 29.89 -3.48 5.53
N ARG A 221 29.64 -2.43 4.73
CA ARG A 221 28.98 -2.61 3.43
C ARG A 221 30.08 -2.68 2.35
N GLY A 222 30.08 -3.80 1.62
CA GLY A 222 30.94 -3.97 0.45
C GLY A 222 30.56 -3.02 -0.70
N LEU A 223 31.51 -2.77 -1.59
CA LEU A 223 31.27 -1.95 -2.79
C LEU A 223 30.30 -2.65 -3.76
N PHE A 224 30.35 -3.97 -3.81
CA PHE A 224 29.51 -4.80 -4.67
C PHE A 224 28.65 -5.73 -3.82
N ALA A 225 27.38 -5.80 -4.15
CA ALA A 225 26.47 -6.78 -3.57
C ALA A 225 26.80 -8.20 -4.06
N ALA A 226 26.49 -9.23 -3.25
CA ALA A 226 26.66 -10.63 -3.65
C ALA A 226 25.67 -11.04 -4.76
N GLN A 227 24.61 -10.28 -4.95
CA GLN A 227 23.59 -10.46 -5.98
C GLN A 227 23.09 -9.10 -6.49
N SER A 228 22.53 -9.08 -7.69
CA SER A 228 21.87 -7.91 -8.26
C SER A 228 20.58 -8.34 -8.94
N ASN A 229 19.48 -7.67 -8.59
CA ASN A 229 18.17 -7.92 -9.14
C ASN A 229 17.88 -6.87 -10.24
N GLY A 230 18.00 -7.29 -11.50
CA GLY A 230 17.71 -6.45 -12.66
C GLY A 230 16.25 -6.57 -13.09
N ARG A 231 15.69 -5.45 -13.56
CA ARG A 231 14.38 -5.41 -14.18
C ARG A 231 14.48 -4.81 -15.57
N PHE A 232 13.83 -5.47 -16.53
CA PHE A 232 13.73 -4.96 -17.89
C PHE A 232 12.28 -4.56 -18.18
N ILE A 233 12.10 -3.40 -18.79
CA ILE A 233 10.82 -2.91 -19.26
C ILE A 233 10.82 -2.97 -20.78
N LYS A 234 9.79 -3.60 -21.36
CA LYS A 234 9.63 -3.64 -22.81
C LYS A 234 9.49 -2.22 -23.36
N LEU A 235 10.44 -1.81 -24.19
CA LEU A 235 10.46 -0.48 -24.78
C LEU A 235 9.51 -0.41 -26.00
N GLN A 236 9.52 -1.44 -26.86
CA GLN A 236 8.75 -1.48 -28.08
C GLN A 236 8.51 -2.93 -28.56
N ASP A 237 7.55 -3.11 -29.42
CA ASP A 237 7.39 -4.31 -30.22
C ASP A 237 8.20 -4.18 -31.51
N LEU A 238 8.97 -5.22 -31.86
CA LEU A 238 9.71 -5.32 -33.09
C LEU A 238 8.98 -6.26 -34.04
N ARG A 239 8.99 -5.90 -35.31
CA ARG A 239 8.38 -6.76 -36.35
C ARG A 239 9.21 -8.03 -36.61
N TYR A 240 10.55 -7.90 -36.49
CA TYR A 240 11.52 -9.00 -36.61
C TYR A 240 12.55 -8.84 -35.49
N GLY A 241 13.00 -9.97 -34.94
CA GLY A 241 14.06 -10.02 -33.92
C GLY A 241 15.45 -9.91 -34.56
N GLU A 242 15.69 -8.91 -35.38
CA GLU A 242 16.99 -8.71 -36.02
C GLU A 242 17.96 -8.00 -35.08
N ASN A 243 19.13 -8.61 -34.89
CA ASN A 243 20.27 -7.91 -34.31
C ASN A 243 20.88 -7.00 -35.38
N PRO A 244 20.96 -5.66 -35.18
CA PRO A 244 21.46 -4.76 -36.18
C PRO A 244 22.95 -4.97 -36.52
N HIS A 245 23.63 -5.87 -35.82
CA HIS A 245 25.03 -6.18 -35.94
C HIS A 245 25.33 -7.65 -36.36
N GLN A 246 24.31 -8.41 -36.76
CA GLN A 246 24.46 -9.72 -37.40
C GLN A 246 24.26 -9.63 -38.90
#